data_716a8a6315676eb80619d7a7679162b5
#
_entry.id   716a8a6315676eb80619d7a7679162b5
#
_cell.length_a   1.000
_cell.length_b   1.000
_cell.length_c   1.000
_cell.angle_alpha   90.00
_cell.angle_beta   90.00
_cell.angle_gamma   90.00
#
_symmetry.space_group_name_H-M   'P 1'
#
loop_
_entity.id
_entity.type
_entity.pdbx_description
1 polymer ?
#
loop_
_entity_poly.entity_id
_entity_poly.type
_entity_poly.pdbx_seq_one_letter_code
_entity_poly.pdbx_strand_id
1 'polypeptide(L)'
;CNLNYRQFQCKLPYPTQSWREMVNCAMDLFRLRYTWQYPIRAVTIRAVDLISASMPQQLDLFGEHEKRKRNDNLEIAIEDIQRRFGRDAIRLASSMNGLKVQKDKSHEQLTMPAAMYV
;
A
#
# COMPACT_ATOMS: atom_id res chain seq x y z
N CYS A 1 8.75 -27.99 4.10
CA CYS A 1 7.68 -27.15 3.54
C CYS A 1 8.25 -26.38 2.34
N ASN A 2 7.84 -26.76 1.14
CA ASN A 2 8.21 -26.00 -0.05
C ASN A 2 7.35 -24.76 -0.13
N LEU A 3 7.93 -23.58 0.16
CA LEU A 3 7.28 -22.29 -0.02
C LEU A 3 7.29 -21.97 -1.50
N ASN A 4 6.15 -22.13 -2.17
CA ASN A 4 6.00 -21.71 -3.56
C ASN A 4 5.81 -20.19 -3.60
N TYR A 5 6.70 -19.52 -4.32
CA TYR A 5 6.64 -18.10 -4.58
C TYR A 5 6.00 -17.86 -5.94
N ARG A 6 5.03 -16.94 -6.01
CA ARG A 6 4.45 -16.49 -7.27
C ARG A 6 4.46 -14.97 -7.31
N GLN A 7 4.79 -14.42 -8.46
CA GLN A 7 4.82 -12.98 -8.69
C GLN A 7 3.94 -12.64 -9.89
N PHE A 8 3.11 -11.62 -9.72
CA PHE A 8 2.29 -11.05 -10.76
C PHE A 8 2.61 -9.56 -10.88
N GLN A 9 2.57 -9.03 -12.08
CA GLN A 9 2.85 -7.63 -12.35
C GLN A 9 1.77 -7.05 -13.27
N CYS A 10 1.34 -5.84 -13.00
CA CYS A 10 0.51 -5.04 -13.88
C CYS A 10 1.00 -3.59 -13.90
N LYS A 11 0.71 -2.90 -14.99
CA LYS A 11 0.96 -1.48 -15.10
C LYS A 11 -0.25 -0.74 -14.53
N LEU A 12 -0.01 0.26 -13.68
CA LEU A 12 -1.05 1.20 -13.27
C LEU A 12 -1.46 2.09 -14.45
N PRO A 13 -2.75 2.42 -14.60
CA PRO A 13 -3.21 3.27 -15.71
C PRO A 13 -2.57 4.66 -15.67
N TYR A 14 -2.23 5.16 -14.48
CA TYR A 14 -1.57 6.45 -14.26
C TYR A 14 -0.54 6.35 -13.15
N PRO A 15 0.46 7.27 -13.13
CA PRO A 15 1.31 7.47 -11.98
C PRO A 15 0.48 7.91 -10.77
N THR A 16 0.63 7.24 -9.64
CA THR A 16 -0.11 7.55 -8.42
C THR A 16 0.75 7.33 -7.19
N GLN A 17 0.50 8.10 -6.14
CA GLN A 17 1.03 7.89 -4.80
C GLN A 17 -0.04 7.27 -3.88
N SER A 18 -1.30 7.20 -4.33
CA SER A 18 -2.40 6.68 -3.55
C SER A 18 -2.24 5.19 -3.27
N TRP A 19 -2.09 4.85 -2.00
CA TRP A 19 -2.04 3.45 -1.56
C TRP A 19 -3.34 2.70 -1.91
N ARG A 20 -4.47 3.40 -1.91
CA ARG A 20 -5.79 2.83 -2.23
C ARG A 20 -5.87 2.36 -3.68
N GLU A 21 -5.37 3.17 -4.62
CA GLU A 21 -5.33 2.80 -6.04
C GLU A 21 -4.39 1.61 -6.26
N MET A 22 -3.23 1.60 -5.60
CA MET A 22 -2.29 0.49 -5.68
C MET A 22 -2.89 -0.80 -5.11
N VAL A 23 -3.58 -0.74 -3.98
CA VAL A 23 -4.23 -1.91 -3.37
C VAL A 23 -5.36 -2.42 -4.24
N ASN A 24 -6.20 -1.56 -4.80
CA ASN A 24 -7.28 -1.97 -5.69
C ASN A 24 -6.74 -2.69 -6.93
N CYS A 25 -5.75 -2.11 -7.61
CA CYS A 25 -5.11 -2.75 -8.76
C CYS A 25 -4.47 -4.10 -8.39
N ALA A 26 -3.80 -4.18 -7.25
CA ALA A 26 -3.21 -5.42 -6.77
C ALA A 26 -4.26 -6.49 -6.45
N MET A 27 -5.40 -6.10 -5.86
CA MET A 27 -6.52 -7.03 -5.58
C MET A 27 -7.15 -7.55 -6.86
N ASP A 28 -7.36 -6.70 -7.85
CA ASP A 28 -7.91 -7.12 -9.14
C ASP A 28 -6.96 -8.06 -9.87
N LEU A 29 -5.67 -7.73 -9.89
CA LEU A 29 -4.63 -8.60 -10.43
C LEU A 29 -4.59 -9.96 -9.70
N PHE A 30 -4.67 -9.93 -8.39
CA PHE A 30 -4.67 -11.13 -7.56
C PHE A 30 -5.88 -12.00 -7.86
N ARG A 31 -7.10 -11.43 -7.89
CA ARG A 31 -8.33 -12.17 -8.21
C ARG A 31 -8.30 -12.78 -9.60
N LEU A 32 -7.71 -12.08 -10.57
CA LEU A 32 -7.61 -12.54 -11.95
C LEU A 32 -6.61 -13.68 -12.12
N ARG A 33 -5.51 -13.65 -11.40
CA ARG A 33 -4.35 -14.54 -11.63
C ARG A 33 -4.21 -15.67 -10.63
N TYR A 34 -4.75 -15.53 -9.43
CA TYR A 34 -4.59 -16.53 -8.38
C TYR A 34 -5.74 -17.54 -8.39
N THR A 35 -5.39 -18.81 -8.54
CA THR A 35 -6.36 -19.92 -8.72
C THR A 35 -6.71 -20.67 -7.43
N TRP A 36 -6.34 -20.16 -6.27
CA TRP A 36 -6.62 -20.75 -4.95
C TRP A 36 -6.18 -22.20 -4.76
N GLN A 37 -5.16 -22.64 -5.48
CA GLN A 37 -4.64 -24.00 -5.37
C GLN A 37 -3.96 -24.30 -4.04
N TYR A 38 -3.43 -23.27 -3.39
CA TYR A 38 -2.70 -23.40 -2.12
C TYR A 38 -3.10 -22.30 -1.15
N PRO A 39 -3.02 -22.57 0.16
CA PRO A 39 -3.24 -21.52 1.16
C PRO A 39 -2.14 -20.45 1.07
N ILE A 40 -2.53 -19.20 1.30
CA ILE A 40 -1.63 -18.06 1.25
C ILE A 40 -1.07 -17.80 2.64
N ARG A 41 0.25 -17.67 2.72
CA ARG A 41 0.95 -17.30 3.96
C ARG A 41 1.21 -15.80 4.04
N ALA A 42 1.62 -15.19 2.94
CA ALA A 42 1.96 -13.77 2.89
C ALA A 42 1.67 -13.20 1.51
N VAL A 43 1.30 -11.94 1.47
CA VAL A 43 1.14 -11.14 0.26
C VAL A 43 1.99 -9.90 0.40
N THR A 44 2.78 -9.58 -0.62
CA THR A 44 3.61 -8.38 -0.67
C THR A 44 3.29 -7.59 -1.93
N ILE A 45 3.06 -6.30 -1.79
CA ILE A 45 2.89 -5.37 -2.90
C ILE A 45 4.17 -4.54 -3.02
N ARG A 46 4.69 -4.44 -4.24
CA ARG A 46 5.87 -3.65 -4.56
C ARG A 46 5.57 -2.69 -5.70
N ALA A 47 5.80 -1.41 -5.50
CA ALA A 47 5.82 -0.43 -6.58
C ALA A 47 7.19 -0.47 -7.27
N VAL A 48 7.18 -0.51 -8.60
CA VAL A 48 8.36 -0.48 -9.47
C VAL A 48 8.22 0.66 -10.47
N ASP A 49 9.29 1.02 -11.17
CA ASP A 49 9.31 2.10 -12.16
C ASP A 49 8.82 3.44 -11.58
N LEU A 50 9.36 3.79 -10.40
CA LEU A 50 9.03 5.04 -9.73
C LEU A 50 9.47 6.24 -10.57
N ILE A 51 8.59 7.22 -10.69
CA ILE A 51 8.87 8.50 -11.36
C ILE A 51 8.85 9.64 -10.35
N SER A 52 9.52 10.74 -10.67
CA SER A 52 9.50 11.93 -9.81
C SER A 52 8.12 12.55 -9.75
N ALA A 53 7.69 12.96 -8.55
CA ALA A 53 6.43 13.69 -8.35
C ALA A 53 6.40 15.05 -9.07
N SER A 54 7.58 15.59 -9.45
CA SER A 54 7.70 16.83 -10.20
C SER A 54 7.48 16.67 -11.71
N MET A 55 7.36 15.44 -12.22
CA MET A 55 7.05 15.23 -13.63
C MET A 55 5.64 15.73 -13.95
N PRO A 56 5.48 16.46 -15.10
CA PRO A 56 4.16 16.88 -15.51
C PRO A 56 3.27 15.66 -15.75
N GLN A 57 2.14 15.62 -15.05
CA GLN A 57 1.15 14.59 -15.24
C GLN A 57 0.20 14.98 -16.37
N GLN A 58 -0.15 14.04 -17.19
CA GLN A 58 -1.17 14.24 -18.22
C GLN A 58 -2.52 14.50 -17.53
N LEU A 59 -3.08 15.67 -17.78
CA LEU A 59 -4.40 16.03 -17.29
C LEU A 59 -5.45 15.16 -17.97
N ASP A 60 -6.29 14.53 -17.16
CA ASP A 60 -7.45 13.81 -17.66
C ASP A 60 -8.58 14.79 -17.96
N LEU A 61 -9.09 14.74 -19.19
CA LEU A 61 -10.16 15.62 -19.69
C LEU A 61 -11.54 15.30 -19.08
N PHE A 62 -11.68 14.18 -18.38
CA PHE A 62 -12.98 13.68 -17.90
C PHE A 62 -13.30 14.01 -16.43
N GLY A 63 -12.56 14.91 -15.79
CA GLY A 63 -12.90 15.42 -14.45
C GLY A 63 -12.52 14.50 -13.28
N GLU A 64 -11.92 13.35 -13.53
CA GLU A 64 -11.42 12.47 -12.47
C GLU A 64 -10.23 13.07 -11.70
N HIS A 65 -9.57 14.06 -12.29
CA HIS A 65 -8.43 14.75 -11.69
C HIS A 65 -8.77 15.42 -10.35
N GLU A 66 -9.93 16.08 -10.25
CA GLU A 66 -10.32 16.76 -9.01
C GLU A 66 -10.61 15.76 -7.89
N LYS A 67 -11.26 14.65 -8.24
CA LYS A 67 -11.53 13.57 -7.27
C LYS A 67 -10.23 12.94 -6.76
N ARG A 68 -9.27 12.71 -7.64
CA ARG A 68 -7.94 12.20 -7.28
C ARG A 68 -7.20 13.17 -6.39
N LYS A 69 -7.11 14.45 -6.79
CA LYS A 69 -6.47 15.49 -6.00
C LYS A 69 -7.06 15.61 -4.59
N ARG A 70 -8.39 15.46 -4.47
CA ARG A 70 -9.05 15.42 -3.15
C ARG A 70 -8.63 14.21 -2.34
N ASN A 71 -8.54 13.03 -2.96
CA ASN A 71 -8.11 11.80 -2.29
C ASN A 71 -6.63 11.89 -1.88
N ASP A 72 -5.77 12.41 -2.74
CA ASP A 72 -4.35 12.60 -2.44
C ASP A 72 -4.16 13.57 -1.27
N ASN A 73 -4.88 14.69 -1.25
CA ASN A 73 -4.87 15.63 -0.14
C ASN A 73 -5.35 14.98 1.18
N LEU A 74 -6.37 14.13 1.11
CA LEU A 74 -6.84 13.38 2.25
C LEU A 74 -5.79 12.39 2.77
N GLU A 75 -5.13 11.65 1.88
CA GLU A 75 -4.06 10.71 2.25
C GLU A 75 -2.88 11.44 2.90
N ILE A 76 -2.47 12.58 2.35
CA ILE A 76 -1.41 13.43 2.93
C ILE A 76 -1.82 13.91 4.34
N ALA A 77 -3.06 14.35 4.52
CA ALA A 77 -3.55 14.79 5.82
C ALA A 77 -3.58 13.65 6.85
N ILE A 78 -4.00 12.46 6.44
CA ILE A 78 -3.99 11.25 7.30
C ILE A 78 -2.55 10.91 7.69
N GLU A 79 -1.62 10.91 6.75
CA GLU A 79 -0.21 10.62 7.00
C GLU A 79 0.41 11.64 7.98
N ASP A 80 0.09 12.92 7.83
CA ASP A 80 0.57 13.97 8.74
C ASP A 80 0.04 13.77 10.16
N ILE A 81 -1.23 13.42 10.32
CA ILE A 81 -1.80 13.10 11.62
C ILE A 81 -1.14 11.85 12.23
N GLN A 82 -0.97 10.80 11.45
CA GLN A 82 -0.32 9.58 11.92
C GLN A 82 1.14 9.80 12.30
N ARG A 83 1.84 10.68 11.59
CA ARG A 83 3.22 11.05 11.92
C ARG A 83 3.31 11.81 13.25
N ARG A 84 2.34 12.69 13.55
CA ARG A 84 2.32 13.51 14.77
C ARG A 84 1.80 12.76 15.99
N PHE A 85 0.78 11.95 15.82
CA PHE A 85 0.02 11.34 16.91
C PHE A 85 0.15 9.80 16.96
N GLY A 86 0.91 9.22 16.05
CA GLY A 86 1.08 7.77 15.93
C GLY A 86 0.11 7.13 14.92
N ARG A 87 0.51 5.98 14.41
CA ARG A 87 -0.23 5.26 13.34
C ARG A 87 -1.65 4.85 13.72
N ASP A 88 -1.90 4.68 15.02
CA ASP A 88 -3.20 4.28 15.56
C ASP A 88 -4.17 5.45 15.76
N ALA A 89 -3.72 6.71 15.55
CA ALA A 89 -4.55 7.90 15.75
C ALA A 89 -5.74 7.96 14.78
N ILE A 90 -5.56 7.47 13.55
CA ILE A 90 -6.62 7.33 12.55
C ILE A 90 -6.58 5.92 12.00
N ARG A 91 -7.74 5.25 11.99
CA ARG A 91 -7.93 3.92 11.40
C ARG A 91 -9.13 3.90 10.47
N LEU A 92 -9.06 3.05 9.47
CA LEU A 92 -10.23 2.77 8.63
C LEU A 92 -11.29 2.03 9.43
N ALA A 93 -12.55 2.45 9.33
CA ALA A 93 -13.67 1.78 9.99
C ALA A 93 -13.79 0.30 9.59
N SER A 94 -13.44 -0.04 8.35
CA SER A 94 -13.40 -1.42 7.86
C SER A 94 -12.39 -2.31 8.59
N SER A 95 -11.34 -1.74 9.16
CA SER A 95 -10.34 -2.48 9.94
C SER A 95 -10.74 -2.67 11.41
N MET A 96 -11.82 -2.05 11.86
CA MET A 96 -12.29 -2.13 13.24
C MET A 96 -13.20 -3.34 13.50
N ASN A 97 -13.73 -3.98 12.46
CA ASN A 97 -14.63 -5.13 12.58
C ASN A 97 -13.86 -6.45 12.74
N GLY A 98 -13.42 -6.75 13.96
CA GLY A 98 -13.06 -8.10 14.39
C GLY A 98 -11.78 -8.72 13.80
N LEU A 99 -11.17 -8.13 12.81
CA LEU A 99 -9.81 -8.48 12.41
C LEU A 99 -8.88 -8.06 13.56
N LYS A 100 -8.29 -9.02 14.23
CA LYS A 100 -7.16 -8.79 15.15
C LYS A 100 -6.00 -8.26 14.29
N VAL A 101 -6.07 -7.00 13.90
CA VAL A 101 -4.90 -6.31 13.34
C VAL A 101 -3.88 -6.34 14.47
N GLN A 102 -2.82 -7.09 14.28
CA GLN A 102 -1.70 -7.05 15.21
C GLN A 102 -1.35 -5.58 15.39
N LYS A 103 -1.41 -5.10 16.64
CA LYS A 103 -0.89 -3.79 16.97
C LYS A 103 0.52 -3.73 16.40
N ASP A 104 0.72 -2.79 15.49
CA ASP A 104 2.04 -2.59 14.91
C ASP A 104 2.98 -2.19 16.04
N LYS A 105 3.72 -3.17 16.53
CA LYS A 105 4.78 -2.97 17.53
C LYS A 105 6.02 -2.35 16.89
N SER A 106 5.90 -1.68 15.76
CA SER A 106 7.02 -1.08 15.05
C SER A 106 7.73 0.03 15.84
N HIS A 107 7.15 0.49 16.96
CA HIS A 107 7.87 1.28 17.95
C HIS A 107 8.76 0.44 18.88
N GLU A 108 8.53 -0.85 19.00
CA GLU A 108 9.54 -1.78 19.46
C GLU A 108 10.48 -2.03 18.27
N GLN A 109 11.31 -1.05 17.96
CA GLN A 109 12.42 -1.24 17.04
C GLN A 109 13.18 -2.47 17.54
N LEU A 110 13.03 -3.57 16.84
CA LEU A 110 14.03 -4.61 16.84
C LEU A 110 15.31 -3.94 16.33
N THR A 111 16.04 -3.31 17.24
CA THR A 111 17.42 -2.92 16.99
C THR A 111 18.13 -4.21 16.64
N MET A 112 18.41 -4.40 15.36
CA MET A 112 19.25 -5.49 14.92
C MET A 112 20.56 -5.41 15.71
N PRO A 113 21.02 -6.53 16.28
CA PRO A 113 22.31 -6.54 16.98
C PRO A 113 23.37 -5.96 16.05
N ALA A 114 24.19 -5.05 16.56
CA ALA A 114 25.23 -4.34 15.81
C ALA A 114 26.21 -5.26 15.03
N ALA A 115 26.22 -6.55 15.36
CA ALA A 115 27.03 -7.57 14.69
C ALA A 115 26.55 -7.95 13.27
N MET A 116 25.40 -7.44 12.80
CA MET A 116 24.92 -7.70 11.42
C MET A 116 25.38 -6.64 10.40
N TYR A 117 26.18 -5.68 10.79
CA TYR A 117 26.75 -4.65 9.91
C TYR A 117 28.24 -4.85 9.60
N VAL A 118 28.72 -6.09 9.67
CA VAL A 118 30.11 -6.42 9.28
C VAL A 118 30.11 -7.08 7.90
#